data_f0aa4eb2eb992f1d24b148e63bbe8b2c
#
_entry.id   f0aa4eb2eb992f1d24b148e63bbe8b2c
#
_cell.length_a   1.000
_cell.length_b   1.000
_cell.length_c   1.000
_cell.angle_alpha   90.00
_cell.angle_beta   90.00
_cell.angle_gamma   90.00
#
_symmetry.space_group_name_H-M   'P 1'
#
loop_
_entity.id
_entity.type
_entity.pdbx_description
1 polymer ?
#
loop_
_entity_poly.entity_id
_entity_poly.type
_entity_poly.pdbx_seq_one_letter_code
_entity_poly.pdbx_strand_id
1 'polypeptide(L)'
;MIRRTLACLTLVVVAVFTPGNARSADSDETKAATKAFHELIDNEWQRTLRDDPEFASWLGDHRFDTRWQDLSFDAIQRRHEYRQSVLEHLAKIDSPLLSKLDRVSYELFRGQNQNAIEAFKFGWHLVPLTQRGGIQDTSSLASSLQFETVEDFEAWNTRLYSFPEYMDQTLALMQAGVDR
;
A
#
# COMPACT_ATOMS: atom_id res chain seq x y z
N MET A 1 10.82 -50.38 76.78
CA MET A 1 10.99 -49.02 76.31
C MET A 1 11.48 -49.07 74.87
N ILE A 2 10.55 -48.85 73.91
CA ILE A 2 10.84 -48.95 72.46
C ILE A 2 10.76 -47.56 71.89
N ARG A 3 11.92 -46.99 71.45
CA ARG A 3 11.96 -45.71 70.73
C ARG A 3 11.68 -45.98 69.25
N ARG A 4 10.57 -45.48 68.75
CA ARG A 4 10.26 -45.40 67.30
C ARG A 4 10.85 -44.07 66.78
N THR A 5 11.83 -44.18 65.88
CA THR A 5 12.33 -43.06 65.07
C THR A 5 11.52 -43.00 63.79
N LEU A 6 10.77 -41.87 63.63
CA LEU A 6 10.11 -41.53 62.37
C LEU A 6 11.14 -40.91 61.42
N ALA A 7 11.39 -41.57 60.31
CA ALA A 7 12.15 -40.98 59.20
C ALA A 7 11.18 -40.15 58.33
N CYS A 8 11.41 -38.87 58.28
CA CYS A 8 10.68 -37.91 57.41
C CYS A 8 11.38 -37.92 56.04
N LEU A 9 10.70 -38.50 55.04
CA LEU A 9 11.17 -38.52 53.65
C LEU A 9 10.68 -37.23 52.97
N THR A 10 11.59 -36.26 52.84
CA THR A 10 11.32 -35.02 52.06
C THR A 10 11.51 -35.31 50.57
N LEU A 11 10.41 -35.34 49.84
CA LEU A 11 10.41 -35.45 48.38
C LEU A 11 10.75 -34.05 47.79
N VAL A 12 11.99 -33.88 47.25
CA VAL A 12 12.40 -32.71 46.52
C VAL A 12 11.93 -32.86 45.08
N VAL A 13 10.85 -32.19 44.68
CA VAL A 13 10.44 -32.07 43.29
C VAL A 13 11.34 -31.05 42.63
N VAL A 14 12.31 -31.49 41.84
CA VAL A 14 13.11 -30.62 40.94
C VAL A 14 12.26 -30.37 39.72
N ALA A 15 11.66 -29.19 39.64
CA ALA A 15 11.05 -28.70 38.39
C ALA A 15 12.14 -28.37 37.38
N VAL A 16 12.32 -29.26 36.40
CA VAL A 16 13.20 -28.98 35.25
C VAL A 16 12.51 -27.95 34.37
N PHE A 17 12.89 -26.72 34.54
CA PHE A 17 12.53 -25.63 33.63
C PHE A 17 13.30 -25.86 32.33
N THR A 18 12.64 -26.30 31.25
CA THR A 18 13.22 -26.35 29.91
C THR A 18 13.07 -25.00 29.23
N PRO A 19 14.15 -24.21 29.03
CA PRO A 19 14.08 -22.90 28.37
C PRO A 19 14.22 -23.05 26.84
N GLY A 20 13.45 -23.97 26.23
CA GLY A 20 13.66 -24.29 24.82
C GLY A 20 12.66 -23.66 23.83
N ASN A 21 11.49 -23.19 24.27
CA ASN A 21 10.42 -22.84 23.33
C ASN A 21 10.22 -21.33 23.09
N ALA A 22 10.68 -20.44 23.97
CA ALA A 22 10.40 -19.00 23.86
C ALA A 22 11.14 -18.36 22.66
N ARG A 23 12.35 -18.77 22.38
CA ARG A 23 13.23 -18.17 21.36
C ARG A 23 12.87 -18.57 19.93
N SER A 24 12.29 -19.75 19.70
CA SER A 24 11.82 -20.18 18.39
C SER A 24 10.47 -19.52 18.03
N ALA A 25 9.56 -19.38 18.98
CA ALA A 25 8.27 -18.71 18.79
C ALA A 25 8.48 -17.22 18.45
N ASP A 26 9.33 -16.50 19.19
CA ASP A 26 9.68 -15.10 18.94
C ASP A 26 10.29 -14.89 17.54
N SER A 27 11.11 -15.82 17.05
CA SER A 27 11.68 -15.77 15.71
C SER A 27 10.64 -16.02 14.60
N ASP A 28 9.65 -16.85 14.86
CA ASP A 28 8.61 -17.20 13.88
C ASP A 28 7.55 -16.09 13.79
N GLU A 29 7.19 -15.46 14.89
CA GLU A 29 6.33 -14.26 14.92
C GLU A 29 6.99 -13.08 14.19
N THR A 30 8.27 -12.83 14.41
CA THR A 30 9.03 -11.81 13.69
C THR A 30 9.03 -12.06 12.18
N LYS A 31 9.27 -13.29 11.75
CA LYS A 31 9.21 -13.64 10.32
C LYS A 31 7.82 -13.45 9.73
N ALA A 32 6.78 -13.85 10.47
CA ALA A 32 5.40 -13.71 10.04
C ALA A 32 5.01 -12.23 9.89
N ALA A 33 5.35 -11.39 10.86
CA ALA A 33 5.10 -9.95 10.81
C ALA A 33 5.85 -9.27 9.64
N THR A 34 7.13 -9.60 9.44
CA THR A 34 7.93 -9.08 8.32
C THR A 34 7.34 -9.50 6.98
N LYS A 35 6.97 -10.78 6.83
CA LYS A 35 6.34 -11.29 5.61
C LYS A 35 5.02 -10.57 5.33
N ALA A 36 4.14 -10.46 6.32
CA ALA A 36 2.85 -9.78 6.17
C ALA A 36 3.03 -8.30 5.78
N PHE A 37 4.02 -7.61 6.34
CA PHE A 37 4.33 -6.24 5.99
C PHE A 37 4.82 -6.11 4.54
N HIS A 38 5.78 -6.94 4.12
CA HIS A 38 6.30 -6.90 2.75
C HIS A 38 5.22 -7.27 1.73
N GLU A 39 4.40 -8.29 1.99
CA GLU A 39 3.26 -8.64 1.13
C GLU A 39 2.26 -7.49 1.00
N LEU A 40 1.99 -6.76 2.08
CA LEU A 40 1.12 -5.58 2.03
C LEU A 40 1.72 -4.49 1.13
N ILE A 41 3.00 -4.16 1.30
CA ILE A 41 3.69 -3.14 0.48
C ILE A 41 3.75 -3.55 -0.99
N ASP A 42 4.06 -4.81 -1.29
CA ASP A 42 4.12 -5.32 -2.66
C ASP A 42 2.75 -5.26 -3.34
N ASN A 43 1.68 -5.65 -2.63
CA ASN A 43 0.32 -5.54 -3.15
C ASN A 43 -0.08 -4.09 -3.42
N GLU A 44 0.29 -3.16 -2.53
CA GLU A 44 0.04 -1.73 -2.72
C GLU A 44 0.84 -1.16 -3.89
N TRP A 45 2.06 -1.60 -4.08
CA TRP A 45 2.86 -1.22 -5.24
C TRP A 45 2.19 -1.66 -6.54
N GLN A 46 1.79 -2.93 -6.65
CA GLN A 46 1.11 -3.45 -7.83
C GLN A 46 -0.24 -2.75 -8.09
N ARG A 47 -0.92 -2.37 -7.02
CA ARG A 47 -2.15 -1.60 -7.13
C ARG A 47 -1.90 -0.18 -7.60
N THR A 48 -0.91 0.49 -7.06
CA THR A 48 -0.52 1.85 -7.48
C THR A 48 -0.23 1.89 -8.98
N LEU A 49 0.56 0.94 -9.50
CA LEU A 49 0.86 0.86 -10.92
C LEU A 49 -0.39 0.64 -11.80
N ARG A 50 -1.38 -0.08 -11.29
CA ARG A 50 -2.64 -0.32 -11.99
C ARG A 50 -3.57 0.89 -11.96
N ASP A 51 -3.62 1.59 -10.83
CA ASP A 51 -4.50 2.72 -10.59
C ASP A 51 -3.94 4.05 -11.15
N ASP A 52 -2.63 4.08 -11.44
CA ASP A 52 -1.90 5.20 -12.07
C ASP A 52 -1.10 4.67 -13.27
N PRO A 53 -1.77 4.41 -14.40
CA PRO A 53 -1.14 3.90 -15.62
C PRO A 53 -0.05 4.81 -16.18
N GLU A 54 -0.17 6.12 -16.02
CA GLU A 54 0.80 7.10 -16.47
C GLU A 54 2.10 6.96 -15.68
N PHE A 55 2.01 6.79 -14.37
CA PHE A 55 3.16 6.54 -13.51
C PHE A 55 3.81 5.19 -13.82
N ALA A 56 3.01 4.15 -14.07
CA ALA A 56 3.51 2.84 -14.49
C ALA A 56 4.32 2.94 -15.79
N SER A 57 3.77 3.61 -16.81
CA SER A 57 4.46 3.83 -18.09
C SER A 57 5.75 4.63 -17.91
N TRP A 58 5.74 5.66 -17.07
CA TRP A 58 6.92 6.46 -16.77
C TRP A 58 8.05 5.63 -16.13
N LEU A 59 7.71 4.61 -15.35
CA LEU A 59 8.67 3.65 -14.76
C LEU A 59 9.12 2.56 -15.73
N GLY A 60 8.55 2.49 -16.94
CA GLY A 60 8.81 1.43 -17.91
C GLY A 60 7.97 0.16 -17.68
N ASP A 61 6.88 0.24 -16.96
CA ASP A 61 5.92 -0.86 -16.82
C ASP A 61 4.83 -0.74 -17.88
N HIS A 62 4.99 -1.47 -18.97
CA HIS A 62 4.14 -1.40 -20.17
C HIS A 62 2.77 -2.08 -20.02
N ARG A 63 2.47 -2.72 -18.88
CA ARG A 63 1.21 -3.46 -18.68
C ARG A 63 -0.06 -2.60 -18.84
N PHE A 64 0.08 -1.28 -18.68
CA PHE A 64 -1.04 -0.37 -18.63
C PHE A 64 -0.97 0.77 -19.66
N ASP A 65 -0.12 0.66 -20.67
CA ASP A 65 0.20 1.72 -21.64
C ASP A 65 -0.99 2.14 -22.53
N THR A 66 -2.05 1.32 -22.56
CA THR A 66 -3.27 1.61 -23.33
C THR A 66 -4.29 2.45 -22.57
N ARG A 67 -4.04 2.86 -21.31
CA ARG A 67 -5.04 3.47 -20.44
C ARG A 67 -4.56 4.76 -19.79
N TRP A 68 -5.52 5.64 -19.49
CA TRP A 68 -5.38 6.72 -18.53
C TRP A 68 -5.87 6.28 -17.14
N GLN A 69 -5.53 7.05 -16.12
CA GLN A 69 -6.09 6.89 -14.79
C GLN A 69 -7.62 7.08 -14.86
N ASP A 70 -8.38 6.22 -14.19
CA ASP A 70 -9.83 6.40 -14.04
C ASP A 70 -10.10 7.48 -12.97
N LEU A 71 -10.56 8.64 -13.41
CA LEU A 71 -10.91 9.79 -12.57
C LEU A 71 -12.40 9.90 -12.28
N SER A 72 -13.20 8.86 -12.59
CA SER A 72 -14.62 8.84 -12.22
C SER A 72 -14.79 8.94 -10.70
N PHE A 73 -15.90 9.55 -10.27
CA PHE A 73 -16.23 9.66 -8.83
C PHE A 73 -16.22 8.30 -8.13
N ASP A 74 -16.75 7.27 -8.80
CA ASP A 74 -16.77 5.91 -8.28
C ASP A 74 -15.37 5.34 -8.09
N ALA A 75 -14.46 5.55 -9.03
CA ALA A 75 -13.08 5.08 -8.91
C ALA A 75 -12.33 5.82 -7.79
N ILE A 76 -12.55 7.13 -7.66
CA ILE A 76 -11.98 7.94 -6.59
C ILE A 76 -12.49 7.47 -5.22
N GLN A 77 -13.81 7.22 -5.10
CA GLN A 77 -14.42 6.72 -3.88
C GLN A 77 -13.87 5.33 -3.51
N ARG A 78 -13.81 4.40 -4.46
CA ARG A 78 -13.21 3.07 -4.25
C ARG A 78 -11.75 3.16 -3.79
N ARG A 79 -10.95 4.04 -4.36
CA ARG A 79 -9.54 4.26 -3.92
C ARG A 79 -9.48 4.82 -2.50
N HIS A 80 -10.40 5.71 -2.13
CA HIS A 80 -10.48 6.24 -0.78
C HIS A 80 -10.83 5.15 0.24
N GLU A 81 -11.88 4.37 0.00
CA GLU A 81 -12.31 3.25 0.86
C GLU A 81 -11.21 2.20 1.00
N TYR A 82 -10.55 1.90 -0.09
CA TYR A 82 -9.44 0.96 -0.06
C TYR A 82 -8.27 1.44 0.82
N ARG A 83 -7.91 2.72 0.78
CA ARG A 83 -6.88 3.27 1.68
C ARG A 83 -7.23 3.09 3.15
N GLN A 84 -8.51 3.17 3.50
CA GLN A 84 -8.97 2.89 4.86
C GLN A 84 -8.72 1.42 5.21
N SER A 85 -9.07 0.50 4.32
CA SER A 85 -8.80 -0.94 4.53
C SER A 85 -7.31 -1.27 4.63
N VAL A 86 -6.46 -0.56 3.91
CA VAL A 86 -5.00 -0.70 4.01
C VAL A 86 -4.50 -0.34 5.40
N LEU A 87 -5.00 0.76 6.00
CA LEU A 87 -4.65 1.12 7.38
C LEU A 87 -5.14 0.08 8.39
N GLU A 88 -6.30 -0.52 8.17
CA GLU A 88 -6.82 -1.61 9.01
C GLU A 88 -5.94 -2.88 8.90
N HIS A 89 -5.45 -3.21 7.71
CA HIS A 89 -4.51 -4.33 7.54
C HIS A 89 -3.15 -4.01 8.15
N LEU A 90 -2.65 -2.81 7.95
CA LEU A 90 -1.39 -2.37 8.53
C LEU A 90 -1.42 -2.40 10.07
N ALA A 91 -2.55 -2.01 10.68
CA ALA A 91 -2.72 -2.02 12.13
C ALA A 91 -2.70 -3.44 12.75
N LYS A 92 -2.91 -4.48 11.97
CA LYS A 92 -2.82 -5.88 12.43
C LYS A 92 -1.38 -6.40 12.49
N ILE A 93 -0.43 -5.67 11.90
CA ILE A 93 0.99 -6.02 11.89
C ILE A 93 1.64 -5.45 13.13
N ASP A 94 2.24 -6.32 13.95
CA ASP A 94 2.96 -5.92 15.15
C ASP A 94 4.29 -5.23 14.77
N SER A 95 4.27 -3.91 14.67
CA SER A 95 5.42 -3.12 14.22
C SER A 95 6.67 -3.24 15.12
N PRO A 96 6.60 -3.45 16.44
CA PRO A 96 7.74 -3.82 17.29
C PRO A 96 8.53 -5.04 16.82
N LEU A 97 7.89 -6.01 16.16
CA LEU A 97 8.54 -7.21 15.63
C LEU A 97 9.31 -6.95 14.32
N LEU A 98 9.06 -5.83 13.67
CA LEU A 98 9.71 -5.49 12.41
C LEU A 98 11.18 -5.03 12.64
N SER A 99 12.00 -5.18 11.60
CA SER A 99 13.35 -4.60 11.60
C SER A 99 13.30 -3.08 11.77
N LYS A 100 14.41 -2.46 12.18
CA LYS A 100 14.48 -0.99 12.32
C LYS A 100 14.12 -0.28 11.01
N LEU A 101 14.55 -0.82 9.86
CA LEU A 101 14.27 -0.27 8.54
C LEU A 101 12.79 -0.43 8.18
N ASP A 102 12.23 -1.62 8.38
CA ASP A 102 10.81 -1.89 8.10
C ASP A 102 9.88 -1.06 8.98
N ARG A 103 10.26 -0.78 10.23
CA ARG A 103 9.50 0.15 11.10
C ARG A 103 9.46 1.56 10.55
N VAL A 104 10.55 2.06 10.01
CA VAL A 104 10.56 3.38 9.35
C VAL A 104 9.63 3.35 8.13
N SER A 105 9.74 2.31 7.31
CA SER A 105 8.86 2.13 6.14
C SER A 105 7.38 1.99 6.54
N TYR A 106 7.09 1.27 7.61
CA TYR A 106 5.75 1.14 8.19
C TYR A 106 5.16 2.51 8.58
N GLU A 107 5.94 3.33 9.31
CA GLU A 107 5.47 4.64 9.75
C GLU A 107 5.28 5.61 8.56
N LEU A 108 6.17 5.60 7.59
CA LEU A 108 6.04 6.40 6.37
C LEU A 108 4.80 5.98 5.57
N PHE A 109 4.61 4.70 5.37
CA PHE A 109 3.47 4.15 4.64
C PHE A 109 2.14 4.46 5.34
N ARG A 110 2.11 4.32 6.68
CA ARG A 110 0.96 4.70 7.49
C ARG A 110 0.64 6.18 7.33
N GLY A 111 1.64 7.05 7.48
CA GLY A 111 1.48 8.49 7.34
C GLY A 111 0.99 8.92 5.96
N GLN A 112 1.51 8.31 4.89
CA GLN A 112 1.06 8.59 3.52
C GLN A 112 -0.43 8.25 3.32
N ASN A 113 -0.88 7.08 3.79
CA ASN A 113 -2.28 6.70 3.69
C ASN A 113 -3.20 7.58 4.56
N GLN A 114 -2.77 7.93 5.78
CA GLN A 114 -3.50 8.87 6.65
C GLN A 114 -3.66 10.24 6.00
N ASN A 115 -2.58 10.79 5.45
CA ASN A 115 -2.61 12.09 4.76
C ASN A 115 -3.52 12.05 3.51
N ALA A 116 -3.51 10.96 2.75
CA ALA A 116 -4.38 10.81 1.58
C ALA A 116 -5.86 10.72 1.97
N ILE A 117 -6.19 10.01 3.06
CA ILE A 117 -7.55 9.95 3.62
C ILE A 117 -7.99 11.32 4.12
N GLU A 118 -7.11 12.05 4.80
CA GLU A 118 -7.40 13.40 5.30
C GLU A 118 -7.61 14.39 4.14
N ALA A 119 -6.75 14.34 3.12
CA ALA A 119 -6.86 15.19 1.92
C ALA A 119 -8.20 14.98 1.20
N PHE A 120 -8.74 13.76 1.20
CA PHE A 120 -10.05 13.47 0.61
C PHE A 120 -11.18 14.26 1.27
N LYS A 121 -11.17 14.44 2.59
CA LYS A 121 -12.17 15.21 3.34
C LYS A 121 -12.22 16.68 2.92
N PHE A 122 -11.08 17.24 2.52
CA PHE A 122 -10.97 18.62 2.01
C PHE A 122 -11.32 18.75 0.52
N GLY A 123 -11.73 17.67 -0.14
CA GLY A 123 -12.08 17.68 -1.56
C GLY A 123 -10.89 17.91 -2.48
N TRP A 124 -9.68 17.54 -2.05
CA TRP A 124 -8.48 17.73 -2.86
C TRP A 124 -8.55 17.03 -4.23
N HIS A 125 -9.28 15.93 -4.32
CA HIS A 125 -9.56 15.22 -5.57
C HIS A 125 -10.41 16.04 -6.57
N LEU A 126 -11.08 17.10 -6.13
CA LEU A 126 -11.85 18.01 -6.97
C LEU A 126 -11.00 19.13 -7.62
N VAL A 127 -9.68 19.11 -7.38
CA VAL A 127 -8.71 20.02 -7.98
C VAL A 127 -7.74 19.25 -8.86
N PRO A 128 -8.22 18.64 -9.98
CA PRO A 128 -7.38 17.78 -10.83
C PRO A 128 -6.38 18.57 -11.67
N LEU A 129 -6.50 19.89 -11.69
CA LEU A 129 -5.63 20.79 -12.45
C LEU A 129 -4.94 21.77 -11.50
N THR A 130 -3.62 21.78 -11.51
CA THR A 130 -2.78 22.71 -10.74
C THR A 130 -1.66 23.28 -11.63
N GLN A 131 -0.93 24.26 -11.16
CA GLN A 131 0.26 24.77 -11.88
C GLN A 131 1.39 23.74 -12.00
N ARG A 132 1.33 22.63 -11.24
CA ARG A 132 2.40 21.61 -11.16
C ARG A 132 1.99 20.26 -11.74
N GLY A 133 0.78 20.09 -12.16
CA GLY A 133 0.29 18.83 -12.68
C GLY A 133 -1.18 18.86 -13.03
N GLY A 134 -1.56 17.99 -13.93
CA GLY A 134 -2.90 17.79 -14.42
C GLY A 134 -2.89 17.43 -15.90
N ILE A 135 -4.05 17.52 -16.52
CA ILE A 135 -4.23 17.10 -17.91
C ILE A 135 -3.35 17.85 -18.93
N GLN A 136 -2.90 19.06 -18.60
CA GLN A 136 -1.99 19.86 -19.43
C GLN A 136 -0.61 19.21 -19.57
N ASP A 137 -0.22 18.31 -18.66
CA ASP A 137 1.10 17.67 -18.67
C ASP A 137 1.11 16.32 -19.41
N THR A 138 -0.02 15.91 -19.96
CA THR A 138 -0.12 14.63 -20.68
C THR A 138 0.82 14.53 -21.89
N SER A 139 1.18 15.68 -22.51
CA SER A 139 2.18 15.72 -23.58
C SER A 139 3.59 15.36 -23.09
N SER A 140 3.91 15.61 -21.82
CA SER A 140 5.20 15.25 -21.24
C SER A 140 5.36 13.74 -21.10
N LEU A 141 4.26 13.02 -20.87
CA LEU A 141 4.25 11.57 -20.84
C LEU A 141 4.74 11.00 -22.19
N ALA A 142 4.19 11.47 -23.31
CA ALA A 142 4.62 11.03 -24.65
C ALA A 142 6.13 11.24 -24.87
N SER A 143 6.68 12.32 -24.32
CA SER A 143 8.11 12.62 -24.44
C SER A 143 9.00 11.74 -23.57
N SER A 144 8.43 11.09 -22.55
CA SER A 144 9.15 10.20 -21.62
C SER A 144 9.06 8.73 -22.02
N LEU A 145 8.11 8.37 -22.90
CA LEU A 145 7.94 7.00 -23.38
C LEU A 145 9.00 6.64 -24.42
N GLN A 146 9.41 5.39 -24.40
CA GLN A 146 10.30 4.81 -25.40
C GLN A 146 9.45 4.04 -26.42
N PHE A 147 9.45 4.51 -27.68
CA PHE A 147 8.73 3.86 -28.78
C PHE A 147 9.74 3.07 -29.61
N GLU A 148 9.94 1.80 -29.26
CA GLU A 148 10.91 0.92 -29.90
C GLU A 148 10.24 -0.05 -30.90
N THR A 149 8.98 -0.41 -30.64
CA THR A 149 8.23 -1.39 -31.43
C THR A 149 6.94 -0.80 -32.00
N VAL A 150 6.34 -1.48 -32.98
CA VAL A 150 5.01 -1.11 -33.50
C VAL A 150 3.95 -1.19 -32.42
N GLU A 151 4.05 -2.16 -31.55
CA GLU A 151 3.14 -2.40 -30.44
C GLU A 151 3.13 -1.21 -29.45
N ASP A 152 4.27 -0.54 -29.24
CA ASP A 152 4.35 0.66 -28.39
C ASP A 152 3.53 1.82 -28.99
N PHE A 153 3.62 2.02 -30.30
CA PHE A 153 2.83 3.02 -31.01
C PHE A 153 1.33 2.67 -31.00
N GLU A 154 0.97 1.40 -31.17
CA GLU A 154 -0.44 0.96 -31.10
C GLU A 154 -1.02 1.13 -29.70
N ALA A 155 -0.26 0.82 -28.65
CA ALA A 155 -0.66 1.04 -27.27
C ALA A 155 -0.88 2.53 -27.00
N TRP A 156 0.05 3.39 -27.44
CA TRP A 156 -0.11 4.83 -27.31
C TRP A 156 -1.32 5.37 -28.08
N ASN A 157 -1.54 4.93 -29.31
CA ASN A 157 -2.73 5.29 -30.08
C ASN A 157 -4.01 4.89 -29.35
N THR A 158 -4.05 3.68 -28.81
CA THR A 158 -5.20 3.19 -28.01
C THR A 158 -5.46 4.10 -26.80
N ARG A 159 -4.40 4.49 -26.08
CA ARG A 159 -4.48 5.45 -24.98
C ARG A 159 -5.02 6.80 -25.45
N LEU A 160 -4.56 7.32 -26.59
CA LEU A 160 -5.03 8.59 -27.15
C LEU A 160 -6.52 8.54 -27.54
N TYR A 161 -7.02 7.43 -28.05
CA TYR A 161 -8.45 7.29 -28.38
C TYR A 161 -9.36 7.36 -27.14
N SER A 162 -8.87 7.00 -25.95
CA SER A 162 -9.61 7.13 -24.70
C SER A 162 -9.38 8.47 -23.97
N PHE A 163 -8.57 9.38 -24.54
CA PHE A 163 -8.29 10.69 -23.93
C PHE A 163 -9.51 11.58 -23.76
N PRO A 164 -10.51 11.61 -24.66
CA PRO A 164 -11.72 12.39 -24.44
C PRO A 164 -12.46 11.99 -23.14
N GLU A 165 -12.57 10.71 -22.83
CA GLU A 165 -13.17 10.24 -21.57
C GLU A 165 -12.40 10.75 -20.35
N TYR A 166 -11.06 10.69 -20.38
CA TYR A 166 -10.19 11.23 -19.33
C TYR A 166 -10.39 12.74 -19.14
N MET A 167 -10.57 13.48 -20.25
CA MET A 167 -10.91 14.92 -20.23
C MET A 167 -12.27 15.15 -19.60
N ASP A 168 -13.30 14.41 -19.99
CA ASP A 168 -14.65 14.55 -19.47
C ASP A 168 -14.70 14.28 -17.95
N GLN A 169 -14.00 13.26 -17.47
CA GLN A 169 -13.87 12.98 -16.04
C GLN A 169 -13.17 14.13 -15.31
N THR A 170 -12.10 14.69 -15.89
CA THR A 170 -11.39 15.85 -15.34
C THR A 170 -12.33 17.07 -15.22
N LEU A 171 -13.10 17.37 -16.26
CA LEU A 171 -14.07 18.46 -16.26
C LEU A 171 -15.17 18.25 -15.21
N ALA A 172 -15.67 17.03 -15.07
CA ALA A 172 -16.66 16.68 -14.07
C ALA A 172 -16.16 16.92 -12.63
N LEU A 173 -14.90 16.58 -12.34
CA LEU A 173 -14.28 16.85 -11.05
C LEU A 173 -14.14 18.35 -10.80
N MET A 174 -13.69 19.12 -11.80
CA MET A 174 -13.56 20.57 -11.69
C MET A 174 -14.91 21.24 -11.45
N GLN A 175 -15.96 20.81 -12.17
CA GLN A 175 -17.32 21.33 -11.98
C GLN A 175 -17.81 21.04 -10.56
N ALA A 176 -17.65 19.82 -10.07
CA ALA A 176 -18.01 19.47 -8.70
C ALA A 176 -17.22 20.28 -7.65
N GLY A 177 -15.98 20.65 -7.97
CA GLY A 177 -15.18 21.54 -7.13
C GLY A 177 -15.70 22.98 -7.09
N VAL A 178 -16.23 23.50 -8.20
CA VAL A 178 -16.84 24.84 -8.27
C VAL A 178 -18.18 24.87 -7.53
N ASP A 179 -18.94 23.80 -7.59
CA ASP A 179 -20.29 23.71 -7.00
C ASP A 179 -20.25 23.47 -5.46
N ARG A 180 -19.08 23.22 -4.86
CA ARG A 180 -18.87 22.96 -3.42
C ARG A 180 -18.68 24.24 -2.61
#